data_7cb7882c31c2e5133a74eaee45b70343
#
_entry.id   7cb7882c31c2e5133a74eaee45b70343
#
_cell.length_a   1.000
_cell.length_b   1.000
_cell.length_c   1.000
_cell.angle_alpha   90.00
_cell.angle_beta   90.00
_cell.angle_gamma   90.00
#
_symmetry.space_group_name_H-M   'P 1'
#
loop_
_entity.id
_entity.type
_entity.pdbx_description
1 polymer ?
#
loop_
_entity_poly.entity_id
_entity_poly.type
_entity_poly.pdbx_seq_one_letter_code
_entity_poly.pdbx_strand_id
1 'polypeptide(L)'
;MKKNLFRHRLLKRLDWYIIKKFLGTYFFTIALIIIIMVVFDYNEHIDKLNQASAKEIIFEYYLNFIPYFINMFSPLFVFIAIIFFTSKLAENSEIIAMFSTGMSFRRMMVPYLLSAALISGFTLYLGSHVIPKGSITRLKFEERYKLSHYNRDNSDGTYNIQLEVEDGIIAYIESYQDYNKTGYRFALDKFEGKKLVSHMTARSITYDTLSTEKYHWKARNFLIRDMSGYVETISQGTEMDTVIRFEPADFLISNGQHETMSTAELREYINRQKSRGFGNIQDFEIEYHKRYAMSFAAFILTVMGVSLSSRKRKGGMGLYLGIGLGLSFGYILFQAVSSNFAITGSMSAFWAEWLPNLIYVPIAIFLYIKAPK
;
A
#
# COMPACT_ATOMS: atom_id res chain seq x y z
N MET A 1 12.49 -14.63 58.20
CA MET A 1 11.40 -14.63 57.19
C MET A 1 11.93 -14.06 55.87
N LYS A 2 12.36 -14.92 54.95
CA LYS A 2 12.79 -14.49 53.58
C LYS A 2 11.52 -14.37 52.74
N LYS A 3 11.13 -13.15 52.36
CA LYS A 3 10.15 -12.89 51.33
C LYS A 3 10.69 -13.45 50.00
N ASN A 4 10.16 -14.58 49.56
CA ASN A 4 10.30 -15.04 48.18
C ASN A 4 9.65 -14.01 47.27
N LEU A 5 10.46 -13.14 46.65
CA LEU A 5 10.07 -12.36 45.51
C LEU A 5 9.72 -13.36 44.40
N PHE A 6 8.42 -13.56 44.20
CA PHE A 6 7.88 -14.28 43.04
C PHE A 6 8.46 -13.62 41.78
N ARG A 7 9.39 -14.30 41.18
CA ARG A 7 9.85 -14.02 39.82
C ARG A 7 8.62 -14.20 38.93
N HIS A 8 7.87 -13.14 38.67
CA HIS A 8 6.81 -13.12 37.66
C HIS A 8 7.46 -13.42 36.32
N ARG A 9 7.44 -14.68 35.89
CA ARG A 9 7.66 -15.00 34.49
C ARG A 9 6.56 -14.29 33.71
N LEU A 10 6.93 -13.29 32.93
CA LEU A 10 6.02 -12.51 32.09
C LEU A 10 5.13 -13.42 31.23
N LEU A 11 5.67 -14.56 30.80
CA LEU A 11 4.97 -15.58 30.04
C LEU A 11 4.96 -16.90 30.79
N LYS A 12 3.76 -17.49 30.93
CA LYS A 12 3.53 -18.83 31.51
C LYS A 12 3.60 -19.88 30.38
N ARG A 13 3.69 -21.19 30.74
CA ARG A 13 3.70 -22.29 29.77
C ARG A 13 2.50 -22.27 28.81
N LEU A 14 1.33 -21.86 29.33
CA LEU A 14 0.09 -21.75 28.56
C LEU A 14 0.15 -20.62 27.52
N ASP A 15 0.78 -19.48 27.87
CA ASP A 15 0.94 -18.39 26.90
C ASP A 15 1.79 -18.81 25.70
N TRP A 16 2.88 -19.53 25.98
CA TRP A 16 3.75 -20.07 24.94
C TRP A 16 3.05 -21.13 24.07
N TYR A 17 2.19 -21.94 24.69
CA TYR A 17 1.34 -22.88 23.94
C TYR A 17 0.42 -22.17 22.97
N ILE A 18 -0.29 -21.11 23.41
CA ILE A 18 -1.19 -20.33 22.57
C ILE A 18 -0.41 -19.63 21.45
N ILE A 19 0.71 -18.95 21.77
CA ILE A 19 1.54 -18.27 20.80
C ILE A 19 2.04 -19.24 19.70
N LYS A 20 2.66 -20.36 20.12
CA LYS A 20 3.20 -21.35 19.17
C LYS A 20 2.11 -21.93 18.27
N LYS A 21 0.96 -22.28 18.82
CA LYS A 21 -0.16 -22.85 18.06
C LYS A 21 -0.80 -21.84 17.13
N PHE A 22 -1.02 -20.61 17.59
CA PHE A 22 -1.58 -19.56 16.76
C PHE A 22 -0.65 -19.18 15.60
N LEU A 23 0.63 -18.90 15.87
CA LEU A 23 1.60 -18.60 14.82
C LEU A 23 1.78 -19.78 13.85
N GLY A 24 1.82 -21.01 14.38
CA GLY A 24 1.87 -22.20 13.54
C GLY A 24 0.66 -22.33 12.59
N THR A 25 -0.55 -22.07 13.11
CA THR A 25 -1.77 -22.03 12.29
C THR A 25 -1.73 -20.90 11.27
N TYR A 26 -1.22 -19.73 11.64
CA TYR A 26 -1.07 -18.58 10.74
C TYR A 26 -0.17 -18.92 9.55
N PHE A 27 1.03 -19.42 9.80
CA PHE A 27 1.96 -19.79 8.71
C PHE A 27 1.45 -20.99 7.89
N PHE A 28 0.76 -21.93 8.52
CA PHE A 28 0.11 -23.03 7.79
C PHE A 28 -0.99 -22.52 6.85
N THR A 29 -1.84 -21.61 7.33
CA THR A 29 -2.88 -20.98 6.51
C THR A 29 -2.29 -20.23 5.32
N ILE A 30 -1.21 -19.46 5.55
CA ILE A 30 -0.47 -18.77 4.49
C ILE A 30 0.03 -19.78 3.45
N ALA A 31 0.74 -20.83 3.87
CA ALA A 31 1.30 -21.82 2.96
C ALA A 31 0.22 -22.50 2.09
N LEU A 32 -0.93 -22.85 2.69
CA LEU A 32 -2.04 -23.46 1.98
C LEU A 32 -2.63 -22.51 0.92
N ILE A 33 -2.88 -21.25 1.30
CA ILE A 33 -3.50 -20.27 0.40
C ILE A 33 -2.53 -19.83 -0.70
N ILE A 34 -1.23 -19.73 -0.41
CA ILE A 34 -0.21 -19.42 -1.43
C ILE A 34 -0.19 -20.49 -2.52
N ILE A 35 -0.26 -21.79 -2.17
CA ILE A 35 -0.29 -22.86 -3.18
C ILE A 35 -1.49 -22.68 -4.11
N ILE A 36 -2.67 -22.41 -3.55
CA ILE A 36 -3.87 -22.17 -4.34
C ILE A 36 -3.70 -20.92 -5.22
N MET A 37 -3.20 -19.82 -4.66
CA MET A 37 -3.00 -18.56 -5.37
C MET A 37 -2.03 -18.72 -6.54
N VAL A 38 -0.88 -19.39 -6.34
CA VAL A 38 0.10 -19.63 -7.42
C VAL A 38 -0.53 -20.41 -8.58
N VAL A 39 -1.36 -21.41 -8.27
CA VAL A 39 -2.07 -22.18 -9.31
C VAL A 39 -3.05 -21.31 -10.08
N PHE A 40 -3.84 -20.46 -9.40
CA PHE A 40 -4.76 -19.54 -10.07
C PHE A 40 -4.03 -18.50 -10.90
N ASP A 41 -3.02 -17.84 -10.34
CA ASP A 41 -2.22 -16.83 -11.03
C ASP A 41 -1.51 -17.39 -12.27
N TYR A 42 -0.95 -18.63 -12.16
CA TYR A 42 -0.34 -19.30 -13.30
C TYR A 42 -1.37 -19.59 -14.41
N ASN A 43 -2.56 -20.06 -14.06
CA ASN A 43 -3.62 -20.31 -15.05
C ASN A 43 -4.12 -19.02 -15.71
N GLU A 44 -4.23 -17.93 -14.97
CA GLU A 44 -4.65 -16.62 -15.50
C GLU A 44 -3.63 -16.06 -16.51
N HIS A 45 -2.33 -16.27 -16.25
CA HIS A 45 -1.25 -15.72 -17.06
C HIS A 45 -0.53 -16.77 -17.94
N ILE A 46 -1.10 -17.95 -18.15
CA ILE A 46 -0.43 -19.10 -18.78
C ILE A 46 0.19 -18.79 -20.14
N ASP A 47 -0.51 -18.02 -20.99
CA ASP A 47 -0.04 -17.68 -22.34
C ASP A 47 1.20 -16.79 -22.34
N LYS A 48 1.35 -16.00 -21.30
CA LYS A 48 2.47 -15.06 -21.12
C LYS A 48 3.62 -15.72 -20.39
N LEU A 49 3.32 -16.43 -19.28
CA LEU A 49 4.31 -17.14 -18.49
C LEU A 49 5.00 -18.27 -19.26
N ASN A 50 4.32 -18.93 -20.20
CA ASN A 50 4.94 -19.94 -21.06
C ASN A 50 6.04 -19.39 -21.99
N GLN A 51 6.15 -18.07 -22.15
CA GLN A 51 7.23 -17.43 -22.89
C GLN A 51 8.50 -17.26 -22.05
N ALA A 52 8.39 -17.38 -20.72
CA ALA A 52 9.50 -17.27 -19.79
C ALA A 52 10.06 -18.64 -19.40
N SER A 53 11.33 -18.69 -19.00
CA SER A 53 11.89 -19.91 -18.44
C SER A 53 11.34 -20.22 -17.05
N ALA A 54 11.23 -21.49 -16.68
CA ALA A 54 10.77 -21.90 -15.34
C ALA A 54 11.61 -21.26 -14.22
N LYS A 55 12.91 -21.03 -14.45
CA LYS A 55 13.79 -20.37 -13.50
C LYS A 55 13.40 -18.90 -13.30
N GLU A 56 13.14 -18.16 -14.36
CA GLU A 56 12.69 -16.77 -14.28
C GLU A 56 11.33 -16.65 -13.57
N ILE A 57 10.37 -17.54 -13.91
CA ILE A 57 9.06 -17.58 -13.26
C ILE A 57 9.19 -17.77 -11.74
N ILE A 58 10.04 -18.70 -11.30
CA ILE A 58 10.19 -19.00 -9.87
C ILE A 58 10.95 -17.88 -9.15
N PHE A 59 12.11 -17.44 -9.68
CA PHE A 59 13.03 -16.55 -8.95
C PHE A 59 12.77 -15.06 -9.19
N GLU A 60 12.33 -14.67 -10.39
CA GLU A 60 12.06 -13.25 -10.68
C GLU A 60 10.60 -12.88 -10.39
N TYR A 61 9.65 -13.77 -10.62
CA TYR A 61 8.23 -13.51 -10.41
C TYR A 61 7.73 -14.02 -9.06
N TYR A 62 7.54 -15.33 -8.85
CA TYR A 62 6.87 -15.85 -7.66
C TYR A 62 7.61 -15.58 -6.34
N LEU A 63 8.94 -15.68 -6.31
CA LEU A 63 9.70 -15.41 -5.10
C LEU A 63 9.52 -13.96 -4.60
N ASN A 64 9.26 -13.04 -5.51
CA ASN A 64 9.04 -11.63 -5.21
C ASN A 64 7.54 -11.27 -5.08
N PHE A 65 6.66 -12.00 -5.75
CA PHE A 65 5.22 -11.81 -5.67
C PHE A 65 4.62 -12.36 -4.36
N ILE A 66 5.08 -13.51 -3.88
CA ILE A 66 4.59 -14.16 -2.67
C ILE A 66 4.66 -13.25 -1.42
N PRO A 67 5.77 -12.56 -1.09
CA PRO A 67 5.82 -11.63 0.04
C PRO A 67 4.81 -10.48 -0.08
N TYR A 68 4.63 -9.95 -1.28
CA TYR A 68 3.63 -8.92 -1.56
C TYR A 68 2.21 -9.43 -1.28
N PHE A 69 1.88 -10.62 -1.79
CA PHE A 69 0.59 -11.27 -1.58
C PHE A 69 0.32 -11.56 -0.10
N ILE A 70 1.32 -12.09 0.63
CA ILE A 70 1.22 -12.34 2.08
C ILE A 70 0.87 -11.04 2.81
N ASN A 71 1.54 -9.95 2.47
CA ASN A 71 1.32 -8.66 3.11
C ASN A 71 -0.07 -8.11 2.81
N MET A 72 -0.50 -8.15 1.55
CA MET A 72 -1.80 -7.67 1.09
C MET A 72 -2.97 -8.41 1.76
N PHE A 73 -2.87 -9.73 1.91
CA PHE A 73 -3.92 -10.56 2.51
C PHE A 73 -3.67 -10.91 3.98
N SER A 74 -2.68 -10.28 4.63
CA SER A 74 -2.35 -10.54 6.04
C SER A 74 -3.56 -10.45 6.99
N PRO A 75 -4.47 -9.45 6.87
CA PRO A 75 -5.69 -9.40 7.69
C PRO A 75 -6.55 -10.66 7.58
N LEU A 76 -6.71 -11.19 6.37
CA LEU A 76 -7.46 -12.43 6.11
C LEU A 76 -6.80 -13.63 6.80
N PHE A 77 -5.49 -13.79 6.62
CA PHE A 77 -4.75 -14.91 7.20
C PHE A 77 -4.76 -14.89 8.73
N VAL A 78 -4.60 -13.70 9.34
CA VAL A 78 -4.70 -13.53 10.80
C VAL A 78 -6.07 -13.98 11.28
N PHE A 79 -7.13 -13.53 10.64
CA PHE A 79 -8.49 -13.79 11.10
C PHE A 79 -8.89 -15.27 10.94
N ILE A 80 -8.56 -15.90 9.80
CA ILE A 80 -8.76 -17.33 9.57
C ILE A 80 -8.00 -18.15 10.61
N ALA A 81 -6.73 -17.86 10.82
CA ALA A 81 -5.89 -18.59 11.76
C ALA A 81 -6.43 -18.49 13.19
N ILE A 82 -6.87 -17.31 13.61
CA ILE A 82 -7.43 -17.09 14.95
C ILE A 82 -8.72 -17.85 15.13
N ILE A 83 -9.65 -17.72 14.17
CA ILE A 83 -10.95 -18.39 14.28
C ILE A 83 -10.76 -19.89 14.28
N PHE A 84 -9.97 -20.43 13.35
CA PHE A 84 -9.71 -21.86 13.28
C PHE A 84 -9.09 -22.38 14.58
N PHE A 85 -8.03 -21.75 15.05
CA PHE A 85 -7.34 -22.19 16.27
C PHE A 85 -8.21 -22.02 17.51
N THR A 86 -8.85 -20.87 17.69
CA THR A 86 -9.67 -20.61 18.90
C THR A 86 -10.95 -21.44 18.92
N SER A 87 -11.60 -21.63 17.76
CA SER A 87 -12.77 -22.53 17.67
C SER A 87 -12.40 -23.96 18.04
N LYS A 88 -11.23 -24.44 17.58
CA LYS A 88 -10.73 -25.78 17.94
C LYS A 88 -10.48 -25.91 19.44
N LEU A 89 -9.90 -24.89 20.09
CA LEU A 89 -9.75 -24.87 21.56
C LEU A 89 -11.11 -24.87 22.28
N ALA A 90 -12.09 -24.12 21.75
CA ALA A 90 -13.43 -24.07 22.32
C ALA A 90 -14.18 -25.40 22.16
N GLU A 91 -14.05 -26.05 20.98
CA GLU A 91 -14.66 -27.34 20.67
C GLU A 91 -14.11 -28.47 21.57
N ASN A 92 -12.80 -28.49 21.76
CA ASN A 92 -12.10 -29.41 22.68
C ASN A 92 -12.33 -29.08 24.15
N SER A 93 -13.15 -28.07 24.49
CA SER A 93 -13.40 -27.60 25.85
C SER A 93 -12.15 -27.08 26.59
N GLU A 94 -11.04 -26.83 25.88
CA GLU A 94 -9.80 -26.31 26.46
C GLU A 94 -9.99 -24.88 27.02
N ILE A 95 -10.77 -24.05 26.35
CA ILE A 95 -11.10 -22.69 26.83
C ILE A 95 -11.89 -22.75 28.15
N ILE A 96 -12.85 -23.67 28.24
CA ILE A 96 -13.63 -23.87 29.47
C ILE A 96 -12.72 -24.35 30.61
N ALA A 97 -11.81 -25.27 30.32
CA ALA A 97 -10.82 -25.74 31.29
C ALA A 97 -9.89 -24.59 31.75
N MET A 98 -9.48 -23.71 30.86
CA MET A 98 -8.69 -22.51 31.23
C MET A 98 -9.46 -21.57 32.16
N PHE A 99 -10.74 -21.33 31.90
CA PHE A 99 -11.57 -20.47 32.74
C PHE A 99 -11.90 -21.11 34.08
N SER A 100 -12.10 -22.42 34.15
CA SER A 100 -12.36 -23.15 35.40
C SER A 100 -11.15 -23.12 36.35
N THR A 101 -9.93 -22.92 35.87
CA THR A 101 -8.74 -22.68 36.70
C THR A 101 -8.61 -21.23 37.17
N GLY A 102 -9.63 -20.38 36.96
CA GLY A 102 -9.63 -18.97 37.41
C GLY A 102 -8.95 -18.01 36.43
N MET A 103 -8.63 -18.44 35.20
CA MET A 103 -8.10 -17.54 34.19
C MET A 103 -9.20 -16.62 33.65
N SER A 104 -8.98 -15.30 33.70
CA SER A 104 -9.90 -14.33 33.11
C SER A 104 -9.72 -14.27 31.59
N PHE A 105 -10.77 -13.89 30.85
CA PHE A 105 -10.72 -13.66 29.40
C PHE A 105 -9.64 -12.63 29.01
N ARG A 106 -9.48 -11.57 29.81
CA ARG A 106 -8.42 -10.56 29.62
C ARG A 106 -7.02 -11.19 29.66
N ARG A 107 -6.79 -12.12 30.57
CA ARG A 107 -5.49 -12.80 30.71
C ARG A 107 -5.25 -13.75 29.52
N MET A 108 -6.29 -14.44 29.03
CA MET A 108 -6.22 -15.28 27.83
C MET A 108 -5.93 -14.45 26.56
N MET A 109 -6.40 -13.19 26.48
CA MET A 109 -6.15 -12.32 25.33
C MET A 109 -4.68 -11.93 25.18
N VAL A 110 -3.90 -11.89 26.26
CA VAL A 110 -2.49 -11.44 26.23
C VAL A 110 -1.62 -12.20 25.22
N PRO A 111 -1.55 -13.55 25.23
CA PRO A 111 -0.75 -14.28 24.26
C PRO A 111 -1.22 -14.09 22.81
N TYR A 112 -2.50 -13.88 22.57
CA TYR A 112 -3.02 -13.56 21.23
C TYR A 112 -2.56 -12.17 20.76
N LEU A 113 -2.62 -11.16 21.63
CA LEU A 113 -2.13 -9.82 21.32
C LEU A 113 -0.61 -9.78 21.10
N LEU A 114 0.15 -10.57 21.86
CA LEU A 114 1.59 -10.73 21.62
C LEU A 114 1.87 -11.37 20.26
N SER A 115 1.11 -12.38 19.88
CA SER A 115 1.20 -12.99 18.55
C SER A 115 0.81 -12.00 17.45
N ALA A 116 -0.24 -11.21 17.66
CA ALA A 116 -0.63 -10.13 16.74
C ALA A 116 0.48 -9.09 16.60
N ALA A 117 1.17 -8.73 17.69
CA ALA A 117 2.32 -7.83 17.63
C ALA A 117 3.49 -8.41 16.81
N LEU A 118 3.76 -9.71 16.94
CA LEU A 118 4.77 -10.39 16.13
C LEU A 118 4.39 -10.41 14.64
N ILE A 119 3.12 -10.71 14.32
CA ILE A 119 2.62 -10.69 12.94
C ILE A 119 2.65 -9.26 12.40
N SER A 120 2.20 -8.26 13.15
CA SER A 120 2.26 -6.85 12.77
C SER A 120 3.69 -6.38 12.49
N GLY A 121 4.65 -6.75 13.34
CA GLY A 121 6.06 -6.48 13.11
C GLY A 121 6.60 -7.18 11.86
N PHE A 122 6.19 -8.42 11.61
CA PHE A 122 6.56 -9.17 10.41
C PHE A 122 6.02 -8.53 9.13
N THR A 123 4.74 -8.13 9.12
CA THR A 123 4.13 -7.46 7.95
C THR A 123 4.73 -6.08 7.70
N LEU A 124 5.03 -5.31 8.75
CA LEU A 124 5.79 -4.05 8.62
C LEU A 124 7.19 -4.27 8.06
N TYR A 125 7.90 -5.30 8.51
CA TYR A 125 9.21 -5.64 7.99
C TYR A 125 9.16 -6.04 6.52
N LEU A 126 8.18 -6.88 6.13
CA LEU A 126 7.96 -7.24 4.73
C LEU A 126 7.69 -5.99 3.88
N GLY A 127 6.75 -5.14 4.30
CA GLY A 127 6.36 -3.93 3.59
C GLY A 127 7.48 -2.89 3.48
N SER A 128 8.34 -2.80 4.49
CA SER A 128 9.40 -1.78 4.53
C SER A 128 10.70 -2.19 3.83
N HIS A 129 11.03 -3.49 3.79
CA HIS A 129 12.37 -3.95 3.36
C HIS A 129 12.34 -5.04 2.30
N VAL A 130 11.47 -6.05 2.43
CA VAL A 130 11.47 -7.21 1.54
C VAL A 130 10.71 -6.90 0.24
N ILE A 131 9.49 -6.41 0.37
CA ILE A 131 8.62 -6.09 -0.77
C ILE A 131 9.26 -5.04 -1.68
N PRO A 132 9.80 -3.91 -1.19
CA PRO A 132 10.40 -2.92 -2.07
C PRO A 132 11.51 -3.47 -2.97
N LYS A 133 12.40 -4.27 -2.41
CA LYS A 133 13.48 -4.90 -3.18
C LYS A 133 12.97 -5.94 -4.19
N GLY A 134 11.99 -6.74 -3.78
CA GLY A 134 11.36 -7.74 -4.65
C GLY A 134 10.53 -7.12 -5.76
N SER A 135 9.80 -6.04 -5.47
CA SER A 135 8.95 -5.35 -6.45
C SER A 135 9.75 -4.81 -7.64
N ILE A 136 10.99 -4.37 -7.45
CA ILE A 136 11.85 -3.93 -8.57
C ILE A 136 12.03 -5.07 -9.59
N THR A 137 12.32 -6.28 -9.12
CA THR A 137 12.53 -7.44 -10.00
C THR A 137 11.21 -7.93 -10.59
N ARG A 138 10.14 -7.99 -9.78
CA ARG A 138 8.80 -8.40 -10.19
C ARG A 138 8.24 -7.48 -11.27
N LEU A 139 8.25 -6.17 -11.07
CA LEU A 139 7.71 -5.20 -12.03
C LEU A 139 8.45 -5.24 -13.36
N LYS A 140 9.78 -5.40 -13.34
CA LYS A 140 10.57 -5.61 -14.58
C LYS A 140 10.17 -6.88 -15.32
N PHE A 141 9.88 -7.96 -14.59
CA PHE A 141 9.39 -9.21 -15.17
C PHE A 141 7.98 -9.03 -15.76
N GLU A 142 7.08 -8.41 -15.00
CA GLU A 142 5.71 -8.12 -15.44
C GLU A 142 5.67 -7.24 -16.70
N GLU A 143 6.55 -6.25 -16.78
CA GLU A 143 6.70 -5.40 -17.96
C GLU A 143 7.25 -6.19 -19.16
N ARG A 144 8.32 -6.99 -18.97
CA ARG A 144 8.94 -7.82 -20.01
C ARG A 144 7.94 -8.78 -20.67
N TYR A 145 7.10 -9.42 -19.88
CA TYR A 145 6.12 -10.40 -20.33
C TYR A 145 4.69 -9.84 -20.44
N LYS A 146 4.52 -8.53 -20.26
CA LYS A 146 3.23 -7.82 -20.35
C LYS A 146 2.13 -8.45 -19.47
N LEU A 147 2.48 -8.89 -18.27
CA LEU A 147 1.56 -9.55 -17.34
C LEU A 147 0.51 -8.58 -16.81
N SER A 148 0.89 -7.35 -16.51
CA SER A 148 -0.02 -6.34 -15.99
C SER A 148 -1.00 -5.88 -17.07
N HIS A 149 -2.30 -5.90 -16.76
CA HIS A 149 -3.35 -5.32 -17.58
C HIS A 149 -3.23 -3.78 -17.68
N TYR A 150 -2.58 -3.18 -16.70
CA TYR A 150 -2.38 -1.73 -16.62
C TYR A 150 -1.47 -1.17 -17.70
N ASN A 151 -0.62 -2.01 -18.31
CA ASN A 151 0.28 -1.59 -19.39
C ASN A 151 -0.38 -1.40 -20.75
N ARG A 152 -1.68 -1.69 -20.90
CA ARG A 152 -2.36 -1.51 -22.19
C ARG A 152 -2.69 -0.05 -22.51
N ASP A 153 -2.93 0.78 -21.49
CA ASP A 153 -3.35 2.17 -21.71
C ASP A 153 -2.21 3.20 -21.54
N ASN A 154 -1.05 2.79 -20.98
CA ASN A 154 0.07 3.70 -20.72
C ASN A 154 1.18 3.70 -21.77
N SER A 155 0.98 3.02 -22.92
CA SER A 155 1.83 3.24 -24.11
C SER A 155 1.74 4.69 -24.65
N ASP A 156 0.74 5.45 -24.19
CA ASP A 156 0.45 6.80 -24.67
C ASP A 156 0.98 7.94 -23.75
N GLY A 157 1.66 7.63 -22.64
CA GLY A 157 2.31 8.67 -21.83
C GLY A 157 1.62 9.03 -20.51
N THR A 158 2.24 9.92 -19.75
CA THR A 158 1.69 10.48 -18.51
C THR A 158 0.84 11.70 -18.85
N TYR A 159 -0.35 11.80 -18.26
CA TYR A 159 -1.32 12.87 -18.56
C TYR A 159 -1.54 13.80 -17.37
N ASN A 160 -1.94 15.06 -17.67
CA ASN A 160 -2.33 16.07 -16.70
C ASN A 160 -1.26 16.32 -15.62
N ILE A 161 -0.01 16.50 -16.05
CA ILE A 161 1.12 16.79 -15.18
C ILE A 161 1.05 18.26 -14.78
N GLN A 162 0.94 18.53 -13.49
CA GLN A 162 1.02 19.86 -12.92
C GLN A 162 2.07 19.88 -11.84
N LEU A 163 3.00 20.84 -11.92
CA LEU A 163 4.11 20.93 -10.97
C LEU A 163 4.52 22.40 -10.74
N GLU A 164 4.87 22.70 -9.52
CA GLU A 164 5.54 23.95 -9.18
C GLU A 164 7.04 23.78 -9.42
N VAL A 165 7.56 24.50 -10.40
CA VAL A 165 8.96 24.40 -10.84
C VAL A 165 9.87 25.21 -9.92
N GLU A 166 9.42 26.41 -9.57
CA GLU A 166 10.02 27.35 -8.62
C GLU A 166 8.88 28.03 -7.86
N ASP A 167 9.21 28.74 -6.78
CA ASP A 167 8.21 29.47 -6.00
C ASP A 167 7.41 30.46 -6.89
N GLY A 168 6.12 30.17 -7.01
CA GLY A 168 5.20 30.91 -7.86
C GLY A 168 5.32 30.63 -9.37
N ILE A 169 6.05 29.60 -9.82
CA ILE A 169 6.12 29.18 -11.22
C ILE A 169 5.52 27.78 -11.37
N ILE A 170 4.37 27.70 -12.02
CA ILE A 170 3.62 26.44 -12.21
C ILE A 170 3.73 26.01 -13.67
N ALA A 171 4.19 24.78 -13.90
CA ALA A 171 4.19 24.15 -15.22
C ALA A 171 3.03 23.16 -15.33
N TYR A 172 2.40 23.11 -16.50
CA TYR A 172 1.39 22.14 -16.87
C TYR A 172 1.76 21.46 -18.18
N ILE A 173 1.62 20.15 -18.24
CA ILE A 173 1.79 19.34 -19.45
C ILE A 173 0.55 18.43 -19.57
N GLU A 174 -0.20 18.53 -20.66
CA GLU A 174 -1.40 17.71 -20.84
C GLU A 174 -1.05 16.24 -21.07
N SER A 175 -0.04 15.97 -21.90
CA SER A 175 0.45 14.59 -22.10
C SER A 175 1.95 14.58 -22.35
N TYR A 176 2.66 13.62 -21.79
CA TYR A 176 4.09 13.43 -21.99
C TYR A 176 4.39 12.04 -22.50
N GLN A 177 5.19 11.96 -23.54
CA GLN A 177 5.62 10.70 -24.18
C GLN A 177 7.11 10.48 -23.88
N ASP A 178 7.41 9.41 -23.14
CA ASP A 178 8.79 9.14 -22.69
C ASP A 178 9.72 8.67 -23.84
N TYR A 179 9.20 7.99 -24.86
CA TYR A 179 10.02 7.48 -25.97
C TYR A 179 10.67 8.59 -26.80
N ASN A 180 10.01 9.75 -26.94
CA ASN A 180 10.52 10.92 -27.65
C ASN A 180 10.85 12.10 -26.72
N LYS A 181 10.74 11.90 -25.39
CA LYS A 181 10.98 12.92 -24.33
C LYS A 181 10.20 14.22 -24.56
N THR A 182 8.97 14.13 -25.07
CA THR A 182 8.18 15.28 -25.50
C THR A 182 6.87 15.38 -24.73
N GLY A 183 6.64 16.55 -24.14
CA GLY A 183 5.36 16.97 -23.57
C GLY A 183 4.55 17.78 -24.57
N TYR A 184 3.26 17.51 -24.65
CA TYR A 184 2.31 18.21 -25.54
C TYR A 184 1.37 19.10 -24.72
N ARG A 185 0.95 20.22 -25.34
CA ARG A 185 0.12 21.24 -24.71
C ARG A 185 0.68 21.72 -23.38
N PHE A 186 1.90 22.25 -23.48
CA PHE A 186 2.61 22.81 -22.34
C PHE A 186 2.10 24.20 -22.01
N ALA A 187 1.98 24.49 -20.71
CA ALA A 187 1.78 25.83 -20.17
C ALA A 187 2.73 26.09 -18.99
N LEU A 188 3.21 27.33 -18.88
CA LEU A 188 4.03 27.79 -17.75
C LEU A 188 3.48 29.12 -17.26
N ASP A 189 3.01 29.11 -16.03
CA ASP A 189 2.42 30.26 -15.35
C ASP A 189 3.37 30.82 -14.30
N LYS A 190 3.64 32.09 -14.35
CA LYS A 190 4.44 32.79 -13.34
C LYS A 190 3.56 33.75 -12.54
N PHE A 191 3.55 33.56 -11.22
CA PHE A 191 2.81 34.37 -10.28
C PHE A 191 3.75 35.23 -9.41
N GLU A 192 3.34 36.45 -9.13
CA GLU A 192 3.90 37.28 -8.05
C GLU A 192 2.83 37.43 -6.97
N GLY A 193 3.00 36.70 -5.89
CA GLY A 193 1.95 36.51 -4.89
C GLY A 193 0.71 35.81 -5.45
N LYS A 194 -0.41 36.55 -5.64
CA LYS A 194 -1.64 36.04 -6.23
C LYS A 194 -1.91 36.54 -7.65
N LYS A 195 -1.02 37.34 -8.20
CA LYS A 195 -1.19 37.95 -9.53
C LYS A 195 -0.40 37.15 -10.56
N LEU A 196 -1.06 36.73 -11.64
CA LEU A 196 -0.41 36.15 -12.81
C LEU A 196 0.34 37.26 -13.55
N VAL A 197 1.66 37.13 -13.70
CA VAL A 197 2.53 38.10 -14.34
C VAL A 197 3.06 37.63 -15.69
N SER A 198 3.12 36.31 -15.94
CA SER A 198 3.49 35.77 -17.23
C SER A 198 2.78 34.45 -17.47
N HIS A 199 2.31 34.24 -18.69
CA HIS A 199 1.68 32.98 -19.14
C HIS A 199 2.33 32.59 -20.47
N MET A 200 3.01 31.44 -20.45
CA MET A 200 3.59 30.86 -21.65
C MET A 200 2.80 29.59 -22.03
N THR A 201 2.45 29.46 -23.29
CA THR A 201 1.93 28.21 -23.85
C THR A 201 2.82 27.73 -24.98
N ALA A 202 2.95 26.42 -25.14
CA ALA A 202 3.63 25.80 -26.29
C ALA A 202 2.88 24.55 -26.74
N ARG A 203 2.89 24.32 -28.05
CA ARG A 203 2.29 23.10 -28.62
C ARG A 203 3.00 21.85 -28.12
N SER A 204 4.32 21.92 -28.02
CA SER A 204 5.14 20.85 -27.47
C SER A 204 6.40 21.38 -26.81
N ILE A 205 6.88 20.62 -25.82
CA ILE A 205 8.14 20.86 -25.13
C ILE A 205 8.95 19.56 -25.13
N THR A 206 10.19 19.58 -25.62
CA THR A 206 11.06 18.40 -25.74
C THR A 206 12.27 18.55 -24.82
N TYR A 207 12.54 17.55 -23.97
CA TYR A 207 13.72 17.54 -23.12
C TYR A 207 14.98 17.25 -23.95
N ASP A 208 15.98 18.11 -23.84
CA ASP A 208 17.24 17.94 -24.57
C ASP A 208 18.20 17.01 -23.80
N THR A 209 18.24 15.74 -24.21
CA THR A 209 19.13 14.73 -23.63
C THR A 209 20.59 14.87 -24.05
N LEU A 210 20.88 15.68 -25.05
CA LEU A 210 22.23 15.89 -25.60
C LEU A 210 22.93 17.09 -24.96
N SER A 211 22.17 17.97 -24.29
CA SER A 211 22.73 19.14 -23.60
C SER A 211 23.58 18.70 -22.39
N THR A 212 24.73 19.34 -22.22
CA THR A 212 25.59 19.18 -21.04
C THR A 212 25.00 19.89 -19.81
N GLU A 213 24.05 20.80 -20.01
CA GLU A 213 23.36 21.53 -18.96
C GLU A 213 22.07 20.82 -18.58
N LYS A 214 21.81 20.71 -17.27
CA LYS A 214 20.57 20.16 -16.73
C LYS A 214 19.40 21.10 -17.04
N TYR A 215 18.20 20.54 -17.12
CA TYR A 215 16.94 21.29 -17.24
C TYR A 215 16.74 22.01 -18.59
N HIS A 216 17.38 21.54 -19.65
CA HIS A 216 17.29 22.16 -20.96
C HIS A 216 16.09 21.60 -21.76
N TRP A 217 15.18 22.51 -22.16
CA TRP A 217 13.96 22.16 -22.88
C TRP A 217 13.85 22.97 -24.16
N LYS A 218 13.31 22.36 -25.21
CA LYS A 218 13.00 23.02 -26.48
C LYS A 218 11.50 23.16 -26.63
N ALA A 219 10.98 24.38 -26.53
CA ALA A 219 9.58 24.69 -26.76
C ALA A 219 9.30 24.96 -28.23
N ARG A 220 8.25 24.35 -28.79
CA ARG A 220 7.83 24.56 -30.18
C ARG A 220 6.45 25.18 -30.26
N ASN A 221 6.30 26.11 -31.22
CA ASN A 221 5.08 26.89 -31.43
C ASN A 221 4.62 27.52 -30.11
N PHE A 222 5.42 28.41 -29.58
CA PHE A 222 5.18 29.07 -28.30
C PHE A 222 4.53 30.43 -28.43
N LEU A 223 3.78 30.79 -27.39
CA LEU A 223 3.24 32.14 -27.18
C LEU A 223 3.44 32.52 -25.72
N ILE A 224 4.07 33.67 -25.47
CA ILE A 224 4.28 34.21 -24.14
C ILE A 224 3.50 35.50 -24.02
N ARG A 225 2.67 35.61 -22.99
CA ARG A 225 1.97 36.82 -22.57
C ARG A 225 2.64 37.33 -21.31
N ASP A 226 3.30 38.47 -21.38
CA ASP A 226 3.87 39.15 -20.22
C ASP A 226 2.93 40.26 -19.78
N MET A 227 2.49 40.19 -18.54
CA MET A 227 1.55 41.09 -17.88
C MET A 227 2.18 41.77 -16.67
N SER A 228 3.50 41.73 -16.57
CA SER A 228 4.26 42.35 -15.45
C SER A 228 4.20 43.86 -15.50
N GLY A 229 4.07 44.47 -16.70
CA GLY A 229 3.99 45.92 -16.92
C GLY A 229 2.55 46.47 -16.95
N TYR A 230 2.46 47.77 -17.27
CA TYR A 230 1.16 48.45 -17.51
C TYR A 230 0.53 48.06 -18.84
N VAL A 231 1.31 47.54 -19.78
CA VAL A 231 0.87 47.12 -21.11
C VAL A 231 1.26 45.67 -21.27
N GLU A 232 0.31 44.85 -21.70
CA GLU A 232 0.55 43.45 -22.01
C GLU A 232 1.42 43.34 -23.28
N THR A 233 2.49 42.55 -23.20
CA THR A 233 3.34 42.23 -24.35
C THR A 233 3.17 40.77 -24.75
N ILE A 234 3.05 40.54 -26.07
CA ILE A 234 2.89 39.19 -26.61
C ILE A 234 4.09 38.84 -27.49
N SER A 235 4.77 37.76 -27.17
CA SER A 235 5.87 37.22 -27.96
C SER A 235 5.48 35.85 -28.46
N GLN A 236 5.69 35.54 -29.74
CA GLN A 236 5.43 34.25 -30.33
C GLN A 236 6.54 33.79 -31.27
N GLY A 237 6.72 32.47 -31.40
CA GLY A 237 7.74 31.92 -32.27
C GLY A 237 7.56 30.45 -32.53
N THR A 238 8.35 29.93 -33.45
CA THR A 238 8.29 28.52 -33.85
C THR A 238 9.12 27.63 -32.94
N GLU A 239 10.26 28.10 -32.44
CA GLU A 239 11.16 27.32 -31.58
C GLU A 239 11.88 28.24 -30.60
N MET A 240 12.05 27.76 -29.36
CA MET A 240 12.75 28.47 -28.29
C MET A 240 13.43 27.47 -27.39
N ASP A 241 14.72 27.69 -27.14
CA ASP A 241 15.44 26.99 -26.09
C ASP A 241 15.16 27.66 -24.75
N THR A 242 14.81 26.87 -23.74
CA THR A 242 14.48 27.40 -22.42
C THR A 242 15.00 26.45 -21.33
N VAL A 243 15.35 27.05 -20.18
CA VAL A 243 15.76 26.29 -19.00
C VAL A 243 14.61 26.29 -18.01
N ILE A 244 14.03 25.13 -17.76
CA ILE A 244 12.92 24.96 -16.81
C ILE A 244 13.35 23.92 -15.79
N ARG A 245 13.43 24.26 -14.52
CA ARG A 245 14.03 23.44 -13.44
C ARG A 245 13.24 22.20 -13.05
N PHE A 246 12.88 21.38 -14.03
CA PHE A 246 12.38 20.02 -13.83
C PHE A 246 12.93 19.08 -14.89
N GLU A 247 12.99 17.81 -14.56
CA GLU A 247 13.40 16.71 -15.44
C GLU A 247 12.23 15.75 -15.68
N PRO A 248 12.23 14.98 -16.78
CA PRO A 248 11.23 13.93 -16.99
C PRO A 248 11.10 12.95 -15.81
N ALA A 249 12.20 12.65 -15.13
CA ALA A 249 12.21 11.80 -13.96
C ALA A 249 11.41 12.36 -12.76
N ASP A 250 11.15 13.67 -12.71
CA ASP A 250 10.39 14.27 -11.62
C ASP A 250 8.89 13.96 -11.69
N PHE A 251 8.35 13.68 -12.88
CA PHE A 251 6.93 13.41 -13.11
C PHE A 251 6.64 12.07 -13.81
N LEU A 252 7.67 11.38 -14.31
CA LEU A 252 7.53 10.01 -14.82
C LEU A 252 7.41 9.05 -13.65
N ILE A 253 6.19 8.91 -13.16
CA ILE A 253 5.87 7.91 -12.16
C ILE A 253 5.57 6.61 -12.90
N SER A 254 6.53 5.68 -12.91
CA SER A 254 6.26 4.35 -13.42
C SER A 254 5.23 3.65 -12.52
N ASN A 255 4.28 2.95 -13.14
CA ASN A 255 3.26 2.19 -12.41
C ASN A 255 3.90 1.24 -11.41
N GLY A 256 3.42 1.29 -10.15
CA GLY A 256 3.97 0.49 -9.08
C GLY A 256 5.28 1.02 -8.45
N GLN A 257 5.78 2.19 -8.85
CA GLN A 257 7.00 2.76 -8.27
C GLN A 257 6.89 2.95 -6.75
N HIS A 258 5.70 3.29 -6.23
CA HIS A 258 5.44 3.39 -4.80
C HIS A 258 5.72 2.08 -4.04
N GLU A 259 5.56 0.93 -4.69
CA GLU A 259 5.87 -0.39 -4.12
C GLU A 259 7.38 -0.69 -4.04
N THR A 260 8.19 -0.01 -4.85
CA THR A 260 9.64 -0.23 -4.90
C THR A 260 10.42 0.55 -3.85
N MET A 261 9.78 1.46 -3.15
CA MET A 261 10.40 2.32 -2.13
C MET A 261 10.24 1.73 -0.74
N SER A 262 11.32 1.73 0.05
CA SER A 262 11.23 1.47 1.48
C SER A 262 10.36 2.53 2.17
N THR A 263 9.86 2.24 3.38
CA THR A 263 9.01 3.20 4.10
C THR A 263 9.72 4.52 4.39
N ALA A 264 11.04 4.51 4.60
CA ALA A 264 11.82 5.72 4.81
C ALA A 264 11.97 6.54 3.52
N GLU A 265 12.34 5.88 2.40
CA GLU A 265 12.42 6.51 1.08
C GLU A 265 11.07 7.06 0.62
N LEU A 266 9.99 6.33 0.86
CA LEU A 266 8.62 6.73 0.54
C LEU A 266 8.24 8.02 1.29
N ARG A 267 8.55 8.10 2.59
CA ARG A 267 8.32 9.31 3.39
C ARG A 267 9.13 10.50 2.89
N GLU A 268 10.41 10.28 2.59
CA GLU A 268 11.28 11.33 2.06
C GLU A 268 10.79 11.82 0.70
N TYR A 269 10.40 10.90 -0.18
CA TYR A 269 9.85 11.20 -1.50
C TYR A 269 8.56 12.03 -1.38
N ILE A 270 7.60 11.61 -0.56
CA ILE A 270 6.34 12.35 -0.32
C ILE A 270 6.64 13.78 0.17
N ASN A 271 7.53 13.94 1.15
CA ASN A 271 7.86 15.24 1.68
C ASN A 271 8.51 16.14 0.62
N ARG A 272 9.42 15.59 -0.18
CA ARG A 272 10.09 16.32 -1.27
C ARG A 272 9.08 16.76 -2.34
N GLN A 273 8.17 15.90 -2.73
CA GLN A 273 7.18 16.22 -3.74
C GLN A 273 6.15 17.23 -3.23
N LYS A 274 5.72 17.11 -1.98
CA LYS A 274 4.84 18.12 -1.34
C LYS A 274 5.47 19.52 -1.27
N SER A 275 6.76 19.60 -0.95
CA SER A 275 7.46 20.89 -0.90
C SER A 275 7.63 21.54 -2.28
N ARG A 276 7.47 20.74 -3.36
CA ARG A 276 7.50 21.20 -4.76
C ARG A 276 6.10 21.40 -5.36
N GLY A 277 5.03 21.32 -4.56
CA GLY A 277 3.66 21.50 -5.04
C GLY A 277 3.13 20.38 -5.96
N PHE A 278 3.81 19.23 -6.05
CA PHE A 278 3.33 18.12 -6.87
C PHE A 278 2.00 17.56 -6.35
N GLY A 279 0.97 17.57 -7.20
CA GLY A 279 -0.36 17.08 -6.86
C GLY A 279 -0.56 15.56 -7.03
N ASN A 280 0.27 14.89 -7.83
CA ASN A 280 0.07 13.47 -8.19
C ASN A 280 0.92 12.54 -7.31
N ILE A 281 0.73 12.60 -5.99
CA ILE A 281 1.45 11.77 -4.99
C ILE A 281 0.52 10.85 -4.21
N GLN A 282 -0.77 10.77 -4.59
CA GLN A 282 -1.79 10.03 -3.86
C GLN A 282 -1.41 8.56 -3.68
N ASP A 283 -0.90 7.90 -4.70
CA ASP A 283 -0.52 6.48 -4.64
C ASP A 283 0.62 6.24 -3.62
N PHE A 284 1.56 7.18 -3.53
CA PHE A 284 2.65 7.11 -2.55
C PHE A 284 2.16 7.32 -1.12
N GLU A 285 1.24 8.26 -0.92
CA GLU A 285 0.64 8.52 0.39
C GLU A 285 -0.25 7.34 0.82
N ILE A 286 -1.05 6.78 -0.10
CA ILE A 286 -1.87 5.58 0.13
C ILE A 286 -0.96 4.43 0.57
N GLU A 287 0.09 4.12 -0.19
CA GLU A 287 1.00 3.03 0.16
C GLU A 287 1.67 3.25 1.53
N TYR A 288 2.11 4.49 1.83
CA TYR A 288 2.70 4.82 3.12
C TYR A 288 1.74 4.56 4.28
N HIS A 289 0.52 5.07 4.22
CA HIS A 289 -0.47 4.88 5.28
C HIS A 289 -1.00 3.45 5.34
N LYS A 290 -1.16 2.77 4.21
CA LYS A 290 -1.59 1.38 4.09
C LYS A 290 -0.69 0.42 4.87
N ARG A 291 0.65 0.57 4.79
CA ARG A 291 1.60 -0.27 5.53
C ARG A 291 1.33 -0.26 7.03
N TYR A 292 1.08 0.90 7.61
CA TYR A 292 0.75 1.03 9.03
C TYR A 292 -0.67 0.56 9.34
N ALA A 293 -1.65 0.97 8.56
CA ALA A 293 -3.06 0.63 8.78
C ALA A 293 -3.29 -0.88 8.75
N MET A 294 -2.73 -1.59 7.77
CA MET A 294 -2.83 -3.05 7.66
C MET A 294 -2.13 -3.78 8.81
N SER A 295 -0.98 -3.27 9.27
CA SER A 295 -0.30 -3.85 10.43
C SER A 295 -1.12 -3.68 11.70
N PHE A 296 -1.80 -2.54 11.85
CA PHE A 296 -2.70 -2.30 12.99
C PHE A 296 -3.97 -3.16 12.93
N ALA A 297 -4.46 -3.46 11.74
CA ALA A 297 -5.60 -4.35 11.54
C ALA A 297 -5.42 -5.73 12.18
N ALA A 298 -4.19 -6.25 12.26
CA ALA A 298 -3.89 -7.52 12.91
C ALA A 298 -4.35 -7.56 14.38
N PHE A 299 -4.22 -6.45 15.11
CA PHE A 299 -4.70 -6.36 16.50
C PHE A 299 -6.23 -6.35 16.59
N ILE A 300 -6.88 -5.55 15.75
CA ILE A 300 -8.34 -5.41 15.73
C ILE A 300 -8.98 -6.75 15.41
N LEU A 301 -8.52 -7.39 14.33
CA LEU A 301 -9.01 -8.68 13.88
C LEU A 301 -8.70 -9.80 14.88
N THR A 302 -7.57 -9.71 15.60
CA THR A 302 -7.26 -10.63 16.69
C THR A 302 -8.29 -10.54 17.80
N VAL A 303 -8.59 -9.33 18.29
CA VAL A 303 -9.61 -9.14 19.34
C VAL A 303 -10.98 -9.64 18.87
N MET A 304 -11.37 -9.31 17.64
CA MET A 304 -12.64 -9.79 17.07
C MET A 304 -12.70 -11.30 16.96
N GLY A 305 -11.66 -11.91 16.36
CA GLY A 305 -11.61 -13.36 16.12
C GLY A 305 -11.66 -14.18 17.41
N VAL A 306 -10.85 -13.80 18.41
CA VAL A 306 -10.87 -14.47 19.73
C VAL A 306 -12.22 -14.30 20.40
N SER A 307 -12.77 -13.09 20.40
CA SER A 307 -14.06 -12.78 21.06
C SER A 307 -15.22 -13.55 20.40
N LEU A 308 -15.20 -13.70 19.08
CA LEU A 308 -16.23 -14.41 18.31
C LEU A 308 -16.15 -15.92 18.54
N SER A 309 -14.94 -16.50 18.49
CA SER A 309 -14.74 -17.95 18.44
C SER A 309 -14.47 -18.62 19.78
N SER A 310 -14.37 -17.85 20.88
CA SER A 310 -14.11 -18.38 22.23
C SER A 310 -15.31 -19.13 22.85
N ARG A 311 -16.51 -19.07 22.28
CA ARG A 311 -17.71 -19.74 22.78
C ARG A 311 -17.98 -21.04 22.01
N LYS A 312 -18.23 -22.13 22.76
CA LYS A 312 -18.77 -23.36 22.19
C LYS A 312 -20.25 -23.16 21.83
N ARG A 313 -20.61 -23.31 20.56
CA ARG A 313 -21.99 -23.23 20.06
C ARG A 313 -22.34 -24.46 19.25
N LYS A 314 -23.65 -24.77 19.16
CA LYS A 314 -24.19 -25.92 18.42
C LYS A 314 -23.95 -25.86 16.88
N GLY A 315 -23.57 -24.71 16.33
CA GLY A 315 -23.29 -24.55 14.89
C GLY A 315 -21.90 -24.98 14.43
N GLY A 316 -21.04 -25.45 15.34
CA GLY A 316 -19.69 -25.91 15.03
C GLY A 316 -18.73 -24.84 14.53
N MET A 317 -17.51 -25.26 14.17
CA MET A 317 -16.43 -24.40 13.66
C MET A 317 -16.76 -23.72 12.32
N GLY A 318 -17.58 -24.38 11.48
CA GLY A 318 -17.93 -23.89 10.14
C GLY A 318 -18.64 -22.53 10.14
N LEU A 319 -19.58 -22.31 11.09
CA LEU A 319 -20.30 -21.05 11.20
C LEU A 319 -19.34 -19.89 11.54
N TYR A 320 -18.42 -20.10 12.46
CA TYR A 320 -17.44 -19.08 12.84
C TYR A 320 -16.47 -18.77 11.71
N LEU A 321 -16.04 -19.80 10.97
CA LEU A 321 -15.21 -19.63 9.77
C LEU A 321 -15.95 -18.83 8.69
N GLY A 322 -17.23 -19.12 8.46
CA GLY A 322 -18.04 -18.36 7.49
C GLY A 322 -18.19 -16.88 7.87
N ILE A 323 -18.52 -16.60 9.13
CA ILE A 323 -18.60 -15.21 9.64
C ILE A 323 -17.22 -14.55 9.55
N GLY A 324 -16.17 -15.27 9.91
CA GLY A 324 -14.80 -14.77 9.86
C GLY A 324 -14.34 -14.42 8.47
N LEU A 325 -14.57 -15.31 7.51
CA LEU A 325 -14.29 -15.04 6.10
C LEU A 325 -15.06 -13.80 5.63
N GLY A 326 -16.36 -13.72 5.91
CA GLY A 326 -17.18 -12.57 5.54
C GLY A 326 -16.65 -11.24 6.11
N LEU A 327 -16.25 -11.21 7.40
CA LEU A 327 -15.68 -10.02 8.02
C LEU A 327 -14.30 -9.67 7.46
N SER A 328 -13.45 -10.67 7.17
CA SER A 328 -12.12 -10.41 6.60
C SER A 328 -12.19 -9.90 5.16
N PHE A 329 -13.02 -10.52 4.33
CA PHE A 329 -13.27 -10.04 2.97
C PHE A 329 -13.93 -8.67 2.99
N GLY A 330 -14.90 -8.46 3.88
CA GLY A 330 -15.51 -7.14 4.09
C GLY A 330 -14.47 -6.07 4.45
N TYR A 331 -13.49 -6.40 5.31
CA TYR A 331 -12.40 -5.49 5.64
C TYR A 331 -11.55 -5.14 4.40
N ILE A 332 -11.12 -6.16 3.63
CA ILE A 332 -10.28 -5.97 2.44
C ILE A 332 -11.03 -5.18 1.35
N LEU A 333 -12.30 -5.53 1.10
CA LEU A 333 -13.12 -4.81 0.13
C LEU A 333 -13.32 -3.34 0.55
N PHE A 334 -13.59 -3.12 1.83
CA PHE A 334 -13.76 -1.77 2.34
C PHE A 334 -12.46 -0.96 2.27
N GLN A 335 -11.31 -1.60 2.53
CA GLN A 335 -9.98 -1.01 2.31
C GLN A 335 -9.81 -0.58 0.84
N ALA A 336 -10.10 -1.49 -0.10
CA ALA A 336 -9.95 -1.22 -1.53
C ALA A 336 -10.87 -0.07 -2.01
N VAL A 337 -12.13 -0.08 -1.58
CA VAL A 337 -13.09 1.00 -1.90
C VAL A 337 -12.63 2.33 -1.30
N SER A 338 -12.18 2.32 -0.05
CA SER A 338 -11.71 3.53 0.63
C SER A 338 -10.45 4.11 -0.02
N SER A 339 -9.50 3.26 -0.44
CA SER A 339 -8.31 3.68 -1.19
C SER A 339 -8.68 4.36 -2.51
N ASN A 340 -9.70 3.87 -3.23
CA ASN A 340 -10.17 4.51 -4.46
C ASN A 340 -10.68 5.94 -4.25
N PHE A 341 -11.29 6.26 -3.10
CA PHE A 341 -11.67 7.64 -2.77
C PHE A 341 -10.45 8.56 -2.58
N ALA A 342 -9.32 8.03 -2.14
CA ALA A 342 -8.09 8.80 -2.07
C ALA A 342 -7.47 9.01 -3.47
N ILE A 343 -7.47 7.99 -4.33
CA ILE A 343 -6.97 8.08 -5.71
C ILE A 343 -7.75 9.16 -6.48
N THR A 344 -9.08 9.20 -6.32
CA THR A 344 -9.93 10.22 -6.96
C THR A 344 -9.85 11.60 -6.32
N GLY A 345 -9.04 11.78 -5.27
CA GLY A 345 -8.90 13.06 -4.56
C GLY A 345 -10.09 13.45 -3.67
N SER A 346 -11.11 12.57 -3.54
CA SER A 346 -12.31 12.84 -2.73
C SER A 346 -12.03 12.74 -1.22
N MET A 347 -10.96 12.04 -0.83
CA MET A 347 -10.56 11.83 0.56
C MET A 347 -9.04 11.86 0.68
N SER A 348 -8.48 12.34 1.80
CA SER A 348 -7.03 12.23 2.01
C SER A 348 -6.61 10.77 2.24
N ALA A 349 -5.42 10.41 1.78
CA ALA A 349 -4.87 9.05 1.90
C ALA A 349 -4.84 8.54 3.36
N PHE A 350 -4.58 9.42 4.33
CA PHE A 350 -4.65 9.06 5.75
C PHE A 350 -6.04 8.54 6.13
N TRP A 351 -7.08 9.32 5.89
CA TRP A 351 -8.45 8.91 6.26
C TRP A 351 -8.91 7.69 5.49
N ALA A 352 -8.59 7.60 4.19
CA ALA A 352 -8.96 6.46 3.36
C ALA A 352 -8.37 5.14 3.89
N GLU A 353 -7.10 5.14 4.28
CA GLU A 353 -6.43 3.93 4.77
C GLU A 353 -6.78 3.56 6.22
N TRP A 354 -7.10 4.54 7.08
CA TRP A 354 -7.46 4.28 8.47
C TRP A 354 -8.96 4.07 8.72
N LEU A 355 -9.83 4.47 7.79
CA LEU A 355 -11.29 4.36 7.91
C LEU A 355 -11.78 2.92 8.18
N PRO A 356 -11.28 1.87 7.50
CA PRO A 356 -11.63 0.49 7.81
C PRO A 356 -11.32 0.13 9.26
N ASN A 357 -10.15 0.51 9.76
CA ASN A 357 -9.77 0.29 11.15
C ASN A 357 -10.71 1.00 12.13
N LEU A 358 -11.06 2.26 11.85
CA LEU A 358 -11.97 3.05 12.69
C LEU A 358 -13.36 2.43 12.79
N ILE A 359 -13.87 1.82 11.73
CA ILE A 359 -15.17 1.12 11.74
C ILE A 359 -15.07 -0.23 12.44
N TYR A 360 -13.98 -0.95 12.26
CA TYR A 360 -13.81 -2.27 12.87
C TYR A 360 -13.48 -2.23 14.37
N VAL A 361 -12.88 -1.15 14.89
CA VAL A 361 -12.63 -0.98 16.33
C VAL A 361 -13.90 -1.03 17.18
N PRO A 362 -14.97 -0.27 16.91
CA PRO A 362 -16.25 -0.41 17.64
C PRO A 362 -16.83 -1.82 17.61
N ILE A 363 -16.73 -2.51 16.46
CA ILE A 363 -17.18 -3.90 16.31
C ILE A 363 -16.34 -4.83 17.21
N ALA A 364 -15.02 -4.65 17.23
CA ALA A 364 -14.12 -5.41 18.09
C ALA A 364 -14.44 -5.19 19.57
N ILE A 365 -14.66 -3.95 19.99
CA ILE A 365 -15.04 -3.60 21.37
C ILE A 365 -16.38 -4.24 21.73
N PHE A 366 -17.38 -4.16 20.86
CA PHE A 366 -18.69 -4.78 21.10
C PHE A 366 -18.59 -6.30 21.28
N LEU A 367 -17.84 -6.98 20.41
CA LEU A 367 -17.62 -8.42 20.50
C LEU A 367 -16.84 -8.79 21.78
N TYR A 368 -15.85 -7.98 22.14
CA TYR A 368 -15.06 -8.17 23.35
C TYR A 368 -15.91 -8.03 24.63
N ILE A 369 -16.82 -7.05 24.69
CA ILE A 369 -17.74 -6.88 25.83
C ILE A 369 -18.68 -8.07 25.96
N LYS A 370 -19.13 -8.63 24.83
CA LYS A 370 -20.02 -9.81 24.78
C LYS A 370 -19.28 -11.14 24.90
N ALA A 371 -17.96 -11.17 24.94
CA ALA A 371 -17.18 -12.40 25.11
C ALA A 371 -17.45 -13.07 26.47
N PRO A 372 -17.22 -14.39 26.62
CA PRO A 372 -17.35 -15.06 27.91
C PRO A 372 -16.38 -14.44 28.93
N LYS A 373 -16.90 -14.15 30.11
CA LYS A 373 -16.10 -13.59 31.24
C LYS A 373 -15.69 -14.70 32.17
#